data_81b3959ccf49d9c36e90344cde2572fa
#
_entry.id   81b3959ccf49d9c36e90344cde2572fa
#
_cell.length_a   1.000
_cell.length_b   1.000
_cell.length_c   1.000
_cell.angle_alpha   90.00
_cell.angle_beta   90.00
_cell.angle_gamma   90.00
#
_symmetry.space_group_name_H-M   'P 1'
#
loop_
_entity.id
_entity.type
_entity.pdbx_description
1 polymer ?
#
loop_
_entity_poly.entity_id
_entity_poly.type
_entity_poly.pdbx_seq_one_letter_code
_entity_poly.pdbx_strand_id
1 'polypeptide(L)'
;MSNAGFDMSTTSLVEVLGPADPHQTAEPYTASPALKLRHFNELLGVLRGFLAKAGLPDRIGVNDLVEYFEVRRRNPAFGQLGTTPGNLTLWLFLLIRTLRPQVAVESGVFMGSSLFTQRCASVRHKQYAYDLDFSRLTFRSDAVIYRQQDWGTDNVQAESPNDMCYFNDHINNCLRIRQCYDRGFKHIVLDDTPDLGEIQAYRYPALPSVSMIANGKLQDGDTLEWVWNGQRLRYTFRTEHTFGARELIDHCHPIPHIRLWTGLQDSNAYYVKLK
;
A
#
# COMPACT_ATOMS: atom_id res chain seq x y z
N MET A 1 1.21 -2.60 55.69
CA MET A 1 1.86 -3.12 54.49
C MET A 1 2.26 -1.90 53.66
N SER A 2 3.54 -1.52 53.72
CA SER A 2 4.05 -0.31 53.01
C SER A 2 4.19 -0.64 51.53
N ASN A 3 3.46 0.14 50.68
CA ASN A 3 3.75 0.19 49.28
C ASN A 3 5.16 0.78 49.08
N ALA A 4 6.13 -0.10 48.80
CA ALA A 4 7.40 0.34 48.27
C ALA A 4 7.13 0.83 46.85
N GLY A 5 7.00 2.15 46.70
CA GLY A 5 6.99 2.82 45.39
C GLY A 5 8.30 2.46 44.70
N PHE A 6 8.17 1.82 43.53
CA PHE A 6 9.32 1.57 42.66
C PHE A 6 9.83 2.94 42.17
N ASP A 7 10.96 3.36 42.73
CA ASP A 7 11.61 4.61 42.31
C ASP A 7 12.26 4.40 40.92
N MET A 8 11.54 4.82 39.89
CA MET A 8 11.99 4.74 38.50
C MET A 8 13.12 5.76 38.17
N SER A 9 13.46 6.65 39.09
CA SER A 9 14.41 7.74 38.84
C SER A 9 15.87 7.29 38.67
N THR A 10 16.21 6.08 39.14
CA THR A 10 17.61 5.59 39.10
C THR A 10 17.92 4.64 37.94
N THR A 11 16.94 4.24 37.14
CA THR A 11 17.13 3.30 36.00
C THR A 11 16.82 3.89 34.63
N SER A 12 16.19 5.04 34.54
CA SER A 12 15.89 5.67 33.25
C SER A 12 17.04 6.59 32.82
N LEU A 13 17.64 6.28 31.68
CA LEU A 13 18.59 7.18 30.99
C LEU A 13 17.85 8.27 30.19
N VAL A 14 16.52 8.34 30.30
CA VAL A 14 15.69 9.32 29.58
C VAL A 14 15.65 10.62 30.39
N GLU A 15 16.10 11.68 29.76
CA GLU A 15 16.02 13.05 30.28
C GLU A 15 14.70 13.69 29.87
N VAL A 16 14.00 14.33 30.82
CA VAL A 16 12.78 15.07 30.55
C VAL A 16 13.15 16.49 30.14
N LEU A 17 12.94 16.84 28.87
CA LEU A 17 13.29 18.15 28.30
C LEU A 17 12.23 19.24 28.48
N GLY A 18 11.09 18.91 29.12
CA GLY A 18 9.95 19.83 29.32
C GLY A 18 8.78 19.55 28.41
N PRO A 19 7.72 20.39 28.44
CA PRO A 19 6.53 20.21 27.60
C PRO A 19 6.86 20.44 26.12
N ALA A 20 6.28 19.61 25.26
CA ALA A 20 6.37 19.80 23.82
C ALA A 20 5.52 21.00 23.36
N ASP A 21 5.93 21.66 22.29
CA ASP A 21 5.10 22.67 21.62
C ASP A 21 3.80 21.99 21.12
N PRO A 22 2.61 22.44 21.53
CA PRO A 22 1.35 21.85 21.10
C PRO A 22 1.08 21.99 19.60
N HIS A 23 1.81 22.85 18.90
CA HIS A 23 1.77 23.01 17.45
C HIS A 23 2.83 22.18 16.72
N GLN A 24 3.72 21.51 17.45
CA GLN A 24 4.70 20.61 16.88
C GLN A 24 3.98 19.37 16.38
N THR A 25 3.75 19.29 15.07
CA THR A 25 3.22 18.08 14.44
C THR A 25 4.17 16.93 14.73
N ALA A 26 3.65 15.90 15.38
CA ALA A 26 4.42 14.76 15.84
C ALA A 26 5.16 14.09 14.68
N GLU A 27 6.42 14.43 14.49
CA GLU A 27 7.34 13.47 13.89
C GLU A 27 7.46 12.28 14.87
N PRO A 28 7.51 11.03 14.37
CA PRO A 28 7.57 9.86 15.25
C PRO A 28 8.71 9.92 16.27
N TYR A 29 9.79 10.62 15.92
CA TYR A 29 10.90 10.96 16.82
C TYR A 29 11.81 12.01 16.16
N THR A 30 12.49 12.80 16.98
CA THR A 30 13.55 13.69 16.53
C THR A 30 14.91 13.03 16.77
N ALA A 31 15.73 12.94 15.75
CA ALA A 31 17.05 12.33 15.83
C ALA A 31 18.12 13.26 15.26
N SER A 32 19.38 13.06 15.68
CA SER A 32 20.50 13.78 15.10
C SER A 32 20.60 13.54 13.57
N PRO A 33 21.13 14.48 12.78
CA PRO A 33 21.27 14.30 11.33
C PRO A 33 22.06 13.04 10.96
N ALA A 34 23.09 12.70 11.72
CA ALA A 34 23.89 11.49 11.50
C ALA A 34 23.07 10.21 11.74
N LEU A 35 22.23 10.19 12.77
CA LEU A 35 21.35 9.05 13.04
C LEU A 35 20.28 8.93 11.97
N LYS A 36 19.62 10.03 11.58
CA LYS A 36 18.64 10.06 10.48
C LYS A 36 19.25 9.51 9.19
N LEU A 37 20.47 9.92 8.85
CA LEU A 37 21.14 9.45 7.64
C LEU A 37 21.44 7.94 7.69
N ARG A 38 21.90 7.42 8.84
CA ARG A 38 22.10 5.96 9.00
C ARG A 38 20.79 5.20 8.83
N HIS A 39 19.71 5.64 9.49
CA HIS A 39 18.39 5.03 9.35
C HIS A 39 17.88 5.04 7.91
N PHE A 40 18.03 6.15 7.20
CA PHE A 40 17.64 6.22 5.80
C PHE A 40 18.48 5.30 4.91
N ASN A 41 19.78 5.15 5.18
CA ASN A 41 20.60 4.21 4.43
C ASN A 41 20.22 2.74 4.69
N GLU A 42 19.91 2.38 5.94
CA GLU A 42 19.39 1.05 6.27
C GLU A 42 18.04 0.78 5.58
N LEU A 43 17.11 1.73 5.67
CA LEU A 43 15.83 1.66 4.96
C LEU A 43 16.03 1.50 3.46
N LEU A 44 16.92 2.28 2.83
CA LEU A 44 17.25 2.13 1.41
C LEU A 44 17.76 0.73 1.08
N GLY A 45 18.53 0.10 1.97
CA GLY A 45 18.97 -1.28 1.81
C GLY A 45 17.80 -2.26 1.69
N VAL A 46 16.79 -2.11 2.57
CA VAL A 46 15.55 -2.92 2.52
C VAL A 46 14.76 -2.67 1.24
N LEU A 47 14.58 -1.40 0.88
CA LEU A 47 13.81 -1.00 -0.30
C LEU A 47 14.47 -1.52 -1.59
N ARG A 48 15.78 -1.37 -1.74
CA ARG A 48 16.57 -1.87 -2.87
C ARG A 48 16.56 -3.40 -2.97
N GLY A 49 16.65 -4.08 -1.81
CA GLY A 49 16.52 -5.53 -1.75
C GLY A 49 15.18 -6.01 -2.31
N PHE A 50 14.09 -5.30 -2.01
CA PHE A 50 12.79 -5.60 -2.59
C PHE A 50 12.75 -5.30 -4.11
N LEU A 51 13.23 -4.13 -4.54
CA LEU A 51 13.26 -3.79 -5.98
C LEU A 51 14.03 -4.85 -6.79
N ALA A 52 15.17 -5.30 -6.27
CA ALA A 52 15.97 -6.37 -6.91
C ALA A 52 15.18 -7.68 -7.01
N LYS A 53 14.51 -8.12 -5.93
CA LYS A 53 13.63 -9.30 -5.94
C LYS A 53 12.50 -9.20 -6.95
N ALA A 54 11.90 -8.01 -7.07
CA ALA A 54 10.80 -7.73 -7.98
C ALA A 54 11.26 -7.52 -9.45
N GLY A 55 12.55 -7.63 -9.74
CA GLY A 55 13.11 -7.36 -11.07
C GLY A 55 12.91 -5.91 -11.52
N LEU A 56 12.94 -4.96 -10.57
CA LEU A 56 12.77 -3.54 -10.80
C LEU A 56 14.11 -2.80 -10.77
N PRO A 57 14.27 -1.71 -11.56
CA PRO A 57 15.51 -0.94 -11.56
C PRO A 57 15.70 -0.18 -10.23
N ASP A 58 16.93 -0.13 -9.73
CA ASP A 58 17.31 0.70 -8.59
C ASP A 58 17.45 2.17 -9.03
N ARG A 59 16.41 2.96 -8.78
CA ARG A 59 16.35 4.40 -9.11
C ARG A 59 16.01 5.27 -7.91
N ILE A 60 16.10 4.72 -6.70
CA ILE A 60 15.72 5.41 -5.47
C ILE A 60 16.94 5.85 -4.66
N GLY A 61 16.81 6.97 -3.97
CA GLY A 61 17.85 7.52 -3.10
C GLY A 61 17.28 8.15 -1.83
N VAL A 62 18.17 8.64 -0.96
CA VAL A 62 17.76 9.32 0.28
C VAL A 62 16.83 10.50 0.01
N ASN A 63 17.07 11.24 -1.07
CA ASN A 63 16.24 12.39 -1.42
C ASN A 63 14.78 12.01 -1.69
N ASP A 64 14.54 10.82 -2.27
CA ASP A 64 13.17 10.32 -2.48
C ASP A 64 12.45 10.07 -1.16
N LEU A 65 13.17 9.58 -0.15
CA LEU A 65 12.62 9.37 1.19
C LEU A 65 12.30 10.70 1.88
N VAL A 66 13.22 11.65 1.83
CA VAL A 66 13.00 13.01 2.39
C VAL A 66 11.78 13.65 1.72
N GLU A 67 11.72 13.61 0.39
CA GLU A 67 10.60 14.19 -0.36
C GLU A 67 9.26 13.48 -0.05
N TYR A 68 9.26 12.15 0.08
CA TYR A 68 8.06 11.43 0.48
C TYR A 68 7.51 11.93 1.84
N PHE A 69 8.36 12.12 2.85
CA PHE A 69 7.90 12.60 4.15
C PHE A 69 7.36 14.03 4.08
N GLU A 70 7.90 14.88 3.21
CA GLU A 70 7.33 16.21 2.92
C GLU A 70 5.96 16.10 2.21
N VAL A 71 5.85 15.22 1.22
CA VAL A 71 4.58 14.93 0.52
C VAL A 71 3.54 14.43 1.52
N ARG A 72 3.92 13.48 2.38
CA ARG A 72 3.03 12.92 3.39
C ARG A 72 2.47 13.99 4.34
N ARG A 73 3.28 14.95 4.81
CA ARG A 73 2.83 16.06 5.67
C ARG A 73 1.81 16.96 4.98
N ARG A 74 1.92 17.14 3.67
CA ARG A 74 1.01 17.96 2.86
C ARG A 74 -0.23 17.22 2.37
N ASN A 75 -0.32 15.92 2.64
CA ASN A 75 -1.44 15.10 2.17
C ASN A 75 -2.74 15.52 2.87
N PRO A 76 -3.79 15.95 2.13
CA PRO A 76 -5.05 16.42 2.71
C PRO A 76 -5.80 15.37 3.56
N ALA A 77 -5.55 14.09 3.30
CA ALA A 77 -6.13 12.98 4.04
C ALA A 77 -5.23 12.50 5.20
N PHE A 78 -4.12 13.19 5.47
CA PHE A 78 -3.19 12.78 6.52
C PHE A 78 -3.86 12.72 7.90
N GLY A 79 -3.66 11.60 8.60
CA GLY A 79 -4.21 11.38 9.94
C GLY A 79 -5.69 11.01 9.98
N GLN A 80 -6.39 10.92 8.86
CA GLN A 80 -7.78 10.48 8.82
C GLN A 80 -7.88 8.95 8.86
N LEU A 81 -8.92 8.43 9.56
CA LEU A 81 -9.16 6.99 9.65
C LEU A 81 -9.58 6.39 8.29
N GLY A 82 -9.13 5.19 8.02
CA GLY A 82 -9.45 4.44 6.80
C GLY A 82 -8.67 4.87 5.56
N THR A 83 -7.66 5.74 5.70
CA THR A 83 -6.76 6.07 4.59
C THR A 83 -5.72 4.98 4.38
N THR A 84 -5.17 4.91 3.18
CA THR A 84 -4.09 3.99 2.83
C THR A 84 -2.94 4.11 3.83
N PRO A 85 -2.46 2.98 4.40
CA PRO A 85 -1.37 2.98 5.37
C PRO A 85 -0.11 3.67 4.84
N GLY A 86 0.65 4.32 5.74
CA GLY A 86 1.83 5.09 5.37
C GLY A 86 2.94 4.26 4.71
N ASN A 87 3.09 3.00 5.10
CA ASN A 87 3.99 2.07 4.42
C ASN A 87 3.64 1.95 2.93
N LEU A 88 2.38 1.67 2.61
CA LEU A 88 1.94 1.46 1.24
C LEU A 88 2.03 2.75 0.41
N THR A 89 1.69 3.91 0.98
CA THR A 89 1.84 5.18 0.27
C THR A 89 3.31 5.49 -0.05
N LEU A 90 4.27 5.15 0.83
CA LEU A 90 5.69 5.24 0.52
C LEU A 90 6.06 4.34 -0.68
N TRP A 91 5.60 3.08 -0.66
CA TRP A 91 5.87 2.17 -1.77
C TRP A 91 5.26 2.64 -3.08
N LEU A 92 4.02 3.14 -3.09
CA LEU A 92 3.40 3.71 -4.30
C LEU A 92 4.21 4.91 -4.82
N PHE A 93 4.68 5.80 -3.93
CA PHE A 93 5.55 6.91 -4.29
C PHE A 93 6.83 6.44 -4.98
N LEU A 94 7.51 5.46 -4.38
CA LEU A 94 8.77 4.92 -4.90
C LEU A 94 8.58 4.12 -6.20
N LEU A 95 7.49 3.37 -6.34
CA LEU A 95 7.17 2.63 -7.55
C LEU A 95 6.90 3.57 -8.73
N ILE A 96 6.15 4.65 -8.55
CA ILE A 96 5.96 5.68 -9.59
C ILE A 96 7.31 6.27 -10.03
N ARG A 97 8.20 6.55 -9.09
CA ARG A 97 9.54 7.08 -9.38
C ARG A 97 10.44 6.07 -10.10
N THR A 98 10.34 4.82 -9.72
CA THR A 98 11.13 3.71 -10.27
C THR A 98 10.66 3.36 -11.67
N LEU A 99 9.37 3.16 -11.86
CA LEU A 99 8.77 2.72 -13.11
C LEU A 99 8.67 3.86 -14.14
N ARG A 100 8.36 5.08 -13.68
CA ARG A 100 8.06 6.25 -14.55
C ARG A 100 6.96 5.92 -15.57
N PRO A 101 5.77 5.50 -15.11
CA PRO A 101 4.70 5.09 -15.98
C PRO A 101 4.23 6.23 -16.90
N GLN A 102 3.63 5.90 -18.03
CA GLN A 102 2.84 6.82 -18.84
C GLN A 102 1.40 6.87 -18.37
N VAL A 103 0.89 5.72 -17.92
CA VAL A 103 -0.44 5.57 -17.34
C VAL A 103 -0.32 4.93 -15.95
N ALA A 104 -0.96 5.54 -14.96
CA ALA A 104 -1.18 4.96 -13.65
C ALA A 104 -2.69 4.92 -13.35
N VAL A 105 -3.14 3.78 -12.85
CA VAL A 105 -4.54 3.55 -12.49
C VAL A 105 -4.63 3.33 -10.98
N GLU A 106 -5.60 3.95 -10.34
CA GLU A 106 -6.01 3.64 -8.97
C GLU A 106 -7.51 3.31 -8.93
N SER A 107 -7.87 2.15 -8.39
CA SER A 107 -9.25 1.73 -8.16
C SER A 107 -9.47 1.51 -6.66
N GLY A 108 -10.51 2.16 -6.11
CA GLY A 108 -10.73 2.28 -4.67
C GLY A 108 -9.97 3.48 -4.09
N VAL A 109 -10.37 4.69 -4.45
CA VAL A 109 -9.65 5.94 -4.13
C VAL A 109 -10.01 6.47 -2.75
N PHE A 110 -11.27 6.29 -2.33
CA PHE A 110 -11.81 6.77 -1.06
C PHE A 110 -11.49 8.26 -0.78
N MET A 111 -10.62 8.57 0.20
CA MET A 111 -10.23 9.94 0.54
C MET A 111 -9.14 10.52 -0.36
N GLY A 112 -8.50 9.70 -1.21
CA GLY A 112 -7.48 10.14 -2.16
C GLY A 112 -6.08 10.28 -1.59
N SER A 113 -5.76 9.66 -0.45
CA SER A 113 -4.43 9.71 0.18
C SER A 113 -3.34 9.14 -0.73
N SER A 114 -3.56 7.95 -1.25
CA SER A 114 -2.67 7.28 -2.21
C SER A 114 -2.60 8.03 -3.55
N LEU A 115 -3.74 8.50 -4.05
CA LEU A 115 -3.84 9.28 -5.27
C LEU A 115 -2.99 10.56 -5.20
N PHE A 116 -3.12 11.33 -4.10
CA PHE A 116 -2.29 12.52 -3.86
C PHE A 116 -0.80 12.16 -3.89
N THR A 117 -0.44 11.08 -3.17
CA THR A 117 0.95 10.63 -3.06
C THR A 117 1.54 10.25 -4.42
N GLN A 118 0.80 9.51 -5.25
CA GLN A 118 1.20 9.14 -6.61
C GLN A 118 1.38 10.38 -7.50
N ARG A 119 0.46 11.36 -7.42
CA ARG A 119 0.58 12.63 -8.17
C ARG A 119 1.80 13.43 -7.77
N CYS A 120 2.13 13.48 -6.49
CA CYS A 120 3.34 14.15 -6.01
C CYS A 120 4.62 13.42 -6.42
N ALA A 121 4.58 12.09 -6.57
CA ALA A 121 5.74 11.32 -7.03
C ALA A 121 6.14 11.66 -8.47
N SER A 122 5.17 11.93 -9.35
CA SER A 122 5.41 12.39 -10.71
C SER A 122 4.18 13.09 -11.27
N VAL A 123 4.39 14.18 -12.01
CA VAL A 123 3.32 14.92 -12.71
C VAL A 123 3.20 14.53 -14.19
N ARG A 124 4.03 13.61 -14.66
CA ARG A 124 4.19 13.33 -16.11
C ARG A 124 3.26 12.23 -16.63
N HIS A 125 2.72 11.38 -15.75
CA HIS A 125 1.84 10.29 -16.15
C HIS A 125 0.38 10.73 -16.22
N LYS A 126 -0.41 10.07 -17.05
CA LYS A 126 -1.87 10.12 -17.01
C LYS A 126 -2.32 9.34 -15.78
N GLN A 127 -3.04 9.98 -14.87
CA GLN A 127 -3.58 9.34 -13.66
C GLN A 127 -5.06 9.13 -13.83
N TYR A 128 -5.51 7.88 -13.76
CA TYR A 128 -6.91 7.50 -13.70
C TYR A 128 -7.28 7.11 -12.29
N ALA A 129 -8.41 7.60 -11.81
CA ALA A 129 -8.94 7.36 -10.46
C ALA A 129 -10.37 6.81 -10.57
N TYR A 130 -10.59 5.60 -10.06
CA TYR A 130 -11.86 4.91 -10.07
C TYR A 130 -12.38 4.71 -8.66
N ASP A 131 -13.62 5.06 -8.43
CA ASP A 131 -14.36 4.78 -7.21
C ASP A 131 -15.87 4.77 -7.55
N LEU A 132 -16.66 4.08 -6.74
CA LEU A 132 -18.13 4.12 -6.85
C LEU A 132 -18.70 5.40 -6.22
N ASP A 133 -17.95 6.03 -5.30
CA ASP A 133 -18.36 7.24 -4.60
C ASP A 133 -17.18 8.15 -4.26
N PHE A 134 -17.13 9.33 -4.88
CA PHE A 134 -16.14 10.38 -4.59
C PHE A 134 -16.59 11.41 -3.55
N SER A 135 -17.65 11.17 -2.80
CA SER A 135 -18.17 12.12 -1.80
C SER A 135 -17.20 12.41 -0.67
N ARG A 136 -16.30 11.46 -0.36
CA ARG A 136 -15.28 11.57 0.69
C ARG A 136 -13.92 12.05 0.19
N LEU A 137 -13.78 12.29 -1.10
CA LEU A 137 -12.50 12.66 -1.69
C LEU A 137 -12.04 14.03 -1.19
N THR A 138 -10.88 14.09 -0.53
CA THR A 138 -10.28 15.31 0.04
C THR A 138 -9.27 15.97 -0.90
N PHE A 139 -8.80 15.23 -1.92
CA PHE A 139 -7.86 15.71 -2.92
C PHE A 139 -8.48 15.63 -4.31
N ARG A 140 -8.50 16.77 -5.03
CA ARG A 140 -8.88 16.85 -6.45
C ARG A 140 -7.82 17.58 -7.24
N SER A 141 -7.61 17.14 -8.48
CA SER A 141 -6.67 17.77 -9.42
C SER A 141 -7.19 17.63 -10.84
N ASP A 142 -7.09 18.67 -11.63
CA ASP A 142 -7.44 18.67 -13.06
C ASP A 142 -6.53 17.73 -13.89
N ALA A 143 -5.38 17.35 -13.32
CA ALA A 143 -4.46 16.39 -13.93
C ALA A 143 -4.83 14.92 -13.66
N VAL A 144 -5.96 14.65 -12.99
CA VAL A 144 -6.49 13.32 -12.70
C VAL A 144 -7.80 13.12 -13.43
N ILE A 145 -7.95 11.97 -14.07
CA ILE A 145 -9.17 11.58 -14.77
C ILE A 145 -10.00 10.72 -13.81
N TYR A 146 -11.05 11.32 -13.25
CA TYR A 146 -11.97 10.64 -12.32
C TYR A 146 -13.06 9.91 -13.06
N ARG A 147 -13.31 8.65 -12.69
CA ARG A 147 -14.35 7.77 -13.22
C ARG A 147 -15.17 7.18 -12.07
N GLN A 148 -16.44 7.60 -11.95
CA GLN A 148 -17.34 7.08 -10.91
C GLN A 148 -17.99 5.77 -11.37
N GLN A 149 -17.16 4.73 -11.46
CA GLN A 149 -17.53 3.38 -11.90
C GLN A 149 -16.47 2.38 -11.47
N ASP A 150 -16.78 1.08 -11.60
CA ASP A 150 -15.76 0.03 -11.48
C ASP A 150 -14.78 0.10 -12.65
N TRP A 151 -13.46 0.05 -12.35
CA TRP A 151 -12.43 0.01 -13.39
C TRP A 151 -12.60 -1.16 -14.35
N GLY A 152 -13.15 -2.31 -13.87
CA GLY A 152 -13.43 -3.48 -14.69
C GLY A 152 -14.36 -3.20 -15.87
N THR A 153 -15.20 -2.17 -15.79
CA THR A 153 -16.16 -1.78 -16.84
C THR A 153 -15.60 -0.78 -17.85
N ASP A 154 -14.43 -0.21 -17.58
CA ASP A 154 -13.73 0.70 -18.53
C ASP A 154 -12.76 -0.07 -19.42
N ASN A 155 -12.23 0.57 -20.45
CA ASN A 155 -11.32 -0.01 -21.43
C ASN A 155 -9.94 0.69 -21.48
N VAL A 156 -9.53 1.38 -20.42
CA VAL A 156 -8.21 2.00 -20.34
C VAL A 156 -7.14 0.93 -20.52
N GLN A 157 -6.23 1.16 -21.47
CA GLN A 157 -5.13 0.27 -21.82
C GLN A 157 -3.80 0.86 -21.34
N ALA A 158 -2.80 0.00 -21.14
CA ALA A 158 -1.43 0.45 -20.95
C ALA A 158 -0.87 1.07 -22.23
N GLU A 159 -0.08 2.13 -22.07
CA GLU A 159 0.64 2.83 -23.15
C GLU A 159 2.14 2.51 -23.11
N SER A 160 2.61 1.90 -22.03
CA SER A 160 4.01 1.58 -21.76
C SER A 160 4.12 0.28 -20.93
N PRO A 161 5.19 -0.51 -21.12
CA PRO A 161 5.44 -1.67 -20.27
C PRO A 161 5.71 -1.33 -18.80
N ASN A 162 5.90 -0.04 -18.48
CA ASN A 162 6.12 0.46 -17.12
C ASN A 162 4.82 0.96 -16.45
N ASP A 163 3.69 0.89 -17.15
CA ASP A 163 2.41 1.35 -16.62
C ASP A 163 1.93 0.44 -15.50
N MET A 164 1.26 1.05 -14.52
CA MET A 164 0.89 0.36 -13.30
C MET A 164 -0.55 0.58 -12.87
N CYS A 165 -1.09 -0.42 -12.19
CA CYS A 165 -2.36 -0.34 -11.50
C CYS A 165 -2.17 -0.52 -9.99
N TYR A 166 -2.97 0.21 -9.22
CA TYR A 166 -3.13 0.03 -7.79
C TYR A 166 -4.60 -0.24 -7.47
N PHE A 167 -4.87 -1.32 -6.75
CA PHE A 167 -6.22 -1.73 -6.36
C PHE A 167 -6.36 -1.78 -4.85
N ASN A 168 -7.33 -1.01 -4.36
CA ASN A 168 -7.81 -0.99 -2.98
C ASN A 168 -9.35 -0.99 -2.99
N ASP A 169 -9.94 -1.74 -3.91
CA ASP A 169 -11.36 -1.75 -4.20
C ASP A 169 -12.09 -3.01 -3.71
N HIS A 170 -11.40 -3.85 -2.96
CA HIS A 170 -11.90 -5.10 -2.37
C HIS A 170 -12.48 -6.10 -3.38
N ILE A 171 -12.14 -5.96 -4.65
CA ILE A 171 -12.52 -6.91 -5.72
C ILE A 171 -11.50 -8.05 -5.75
N ASN A 172 -11.96 -9.24 -6.13
CA ASN A 172 -11.15 -10.43 -6.35
C ASN A 172 -9.82 -10.10 -7.04
N ASN A 173 -8.69 -10.33 -6.34
CA ASN A 173 -7.36 -10.00 -6.85
C ASN A 173 -7.03 -10.71 -8.17
N CYS A 174 -7.47 -11.97 -8.33
CA CYS A 174 -7.21 -12.74 -9.54
C CYS A 174 -7.95 -12.16 -10.75
N LEU A 175 -9.17 -11.65 -10.54
CA LEU A 175 -9.90 -10.93 -11.59
C LEU A 175 -9.15 -9.64 -11.99
N ARG A 176 -8.65 -8.87 -11.02
CA ARG A 176 -7.86 -7.66 -11.30
C ARG A 176 -6.57 -7.98 -12.06
N ILE A 177 -5.87 -9.05 -11.69
CA ILE A 177 -4.69 -9.56 -12.41
C ILE A 177 -5.05 -9.89 -13.86
N ARG A 178 -6.13 -10.64 -14.09
CA ARG A 178 -6.60 -10.99 -15.44
C ARG A 178 -6.91 -9.74 -16.24
N GLN A 179 -7.69 -8.82 -15.70
CA GLN A 179 -8.04 -7.57 -16.36
C GLN A 179 -6.82 -6.71 -16.71
N CYS A 180 -5.81 -6.65 -15.82
CA CYS A 180 -4.54 -5.97 -16.10
C CYS A 180 -3.81 -6.61 -17.27
N TYR A 181 -3.69 -7.94 -17.27
CA TYR A 181 -3.03 -8.68 -18.34
C TYR A 181 -3.69 -8.40 -19.70
N ASP A 182 -5.02 -8.51 -19.76
CA ASP A 182 -5.80 -8.30 -21.00
C ASP A 182 -5.70 -6.86 -21.54
N ARG A 183 -5.35 -5.89 -20.65
CA ARG A 183 -5.16 -4.47 -20.97
C ARG A 183 -3.70 -4.04 -21.09
N GLY A 184 -2.76 -4.99 -21.02
CA GLY A 184 -1.33 -4.75 -21.23
C GLY A 184 -0.58 -4.14 -20.05
N PHE A 185 -1.23 -3.95 -18.88
CA PHE A 185 -0.52 -3.52 -17.67
C PHE A 185 0.36 -4.62 -17.13
N LYS A 186 1.61 -4.28 -16.79
CA LYS A 186 2.61 -5.24 -16.29
C LYS A 186 2.84 -5.13 -14.79
N HIS A 187 2.58 -4.00 -14.18
CA HIS A 187 2.89 -3.72 -12.78
C HIS A 187 1.60 -3.46 -11.99
N ILE A 188 1.41 -4.23 -10.94
CA ILE A 188 0.19 -4.18 -10.12
C ILE A 188 0.58 -4.10 -8.66
N VAL A 189 -0.10 -3.24 -7.91
CA VAL A 189 -0.12 -3.26 -6.45
C VAL A 189 -1.53 -3.61 -6.00
N LEU A 190 -1.64 -4.61 -5.15
CA LEU A 190 -2.90 -5.09 -4.57
C LEU A 190 -2.86 -4.83 -3.07
N ASP A 191 -3.83 -4.08 -2.55
CA ASP A 191 -4.04 -3.89 -1.11
C ASP A 191 -5.10 -4.87 -0.59
N ASP A 192 -5.26 -4.92 0.73
CA ASP A 192 -6.22 -5.80 1.41
C ASP A 192 -6.12 -7.26 0.96
N THR A 193 -4.89 -7.76 0.87
CA THR A 193 -4.58 -9.13 0.45
C THR A 193 -4.28 -10.04 1.66
N PRO A 194 -5.26 -10.30 2.53
CA PRO A 194 -5.02 -11.12 3.72
C PRO A 194 -4.59 -12.54 3.34
N ASP A 195 -3.73 -13.11 4.16
CA ASP A 195 -3.53 -14.56 4.19
C ASP A 195 -4.60 -15.24 5.06
N LEU A 196 -4.67 -16.58 5.05
CA LEU A 196 -5.69 -17.36 5.77
C LEU A 196 -5.77 -16.99 7.28
N GLY A 197 -4.62 -16.74 7.92
CA GLY A 197 -4.56 -16.37 9.33
C GLY A 197 -5.03 -14.95 9.66
N GLU A 198 -5.27 -14.11 8.66
CA GLU A 198 -5.57 -12.69 8.84
C GLU A 198 -7.00 -12.31 8.40
N ILE A 199 -7.72 -13.24 7.77
CA ILE A 199 -9.04 -12.98 7.15
C ILE A 199 -10.04 -12.37 8.11
N GLN A 200 -9.97 -12.72 9.40
CA GLN A 200 -10.85 -12.21 10.45
C GLN A 200 -10.70 -10.71 10.72
N ALA A 201 -9.61 -10.10 10.27
CA ALA A 201 -9.38 -8.66 10.40
C ALA A 201 -10.15 -7.84 9.32
N TYR A 202 -10.76 -8.52 8.35
CA TYR A 202 -11.37 -7.87 7.19
C TYR A 202 -12.87 -8.11 7.13
N ARG A 203 -13.62 -7.06 6.80
CA ARG A 203 -15.05 -7.17 6.47
C ARG A 203 -15.26 -7.68 5.06
N TYR A 204 -14.55 -7.08 4.11
CA TYR A 204 -14.65 -7.37 2.68
C TYR A 204 -13.26 -7.58 2.08
N PRO A 205 -12.60 -8.72 2.39
CA PRO A 205 -11.32 -9.02 1.77
C PRO A 205 -11.47 -9.25 0.26
N ALA A 206 -10.46 -8.91 -0.51
CA ALA A 206 -10.38 -9.20 -1.94
C ALA A 206 -10.12 -10.70 -2.19
N LEU A 207 -11.16 -11.53 -2.18
CA LEU A 207 -11.03 -12.99 -2.28
C LEU A 207 -11.32 -13.55 -3.69
N PRO A 208 -10.54 -14.59 -4.12
CA PRO A 208 -9.34 -15.04 -3.45
C PRO A 208 -8.23 -14.01 -3.51
N SER A 209 -7.49 -13.85 -2.41
CA SER A 209 -6.35 -12.95 -2.39
C SER A 209 -5.17 -13.53 -3.16
N VAL A 210 -4.30 -12.66 -3.68
CA VAL A 210 -3.10 -13.11 -4.40
C VAL A 210 -2.15 -13.91 -3.50
N SER A 211 -2.09 -13.61 -2.19
CA SER A 211 -1.30 -14.37 -1.21
C SER A 211 -1.73 -15.83 -1.12
N MET A 212 -3.05 -16.07 -1.10
CA MET A 212 -3.60 -17.42 -1.02
C MET A 212 -3.30 -18.23 -2.29
N ILE A 213 -3.40 -17.59 -3.46
CA ILE A 213 -3.15 -18.24 -4.74
C ILE A 213 -1.65 -18.49 -4.97
N ALA A 214 -0.80 -17.50 -4.68
CA ALA A 214 0.65 -17.64 -4.83
C ALA A 214 1.23 -18.77 -3.96
N ASN A 215 0.68 -18.95 -2.76
CA ASN A 215 1.10 -19.99 -1.82
C ASN A 215 0.40 -21.35 -2.04
N GLY A 216 -0.57 -21.45 -2.97
CA GLY A 216 -1.30 -22.69 -3.28
C GLY A 216 -2.07 -23.25 -2.08
N LYS A 217 -2.59 -22.38 -1.20
CA LYS A 217 -3.23 -22.77 0.07
C LYS A 217 -4.67 -23.23 -0.05
N LEU A 218 -5.36 -22.88 -1.16
CA LEU A 218 -6.77 -23.20 -1.36
C LEU A 218 -6.96 -24.29 -2.42
N GLN A 219 -7.89 -25.21 -2.13
CA GLN A 219 -8.38 -26.23 -3.06
C GLN A 219 -9.85 -25.97 -3.39
N ASP A 220 -10.30 -26.45 -4.54
CA ASP A 220 -11.68 -26.30 -4.97
C ASP A 220 -12.66 -26.83 -3.93
N GLY A 221 -13.64 -26.02 -3.53
CA GLY A 221 -14.60 -26.34 -2.48
C GLY A 221 -14.19 -25.93 -1.06
N ASP A 222 -12.95 -25.50 -0.84
CA ASP A 222 -12.53 -24.99 0.49
C ASP A 222 -13.41 -23.81 0.90
N THR A 223 -13.81 -23.82 2.18
CA THR A 223 -14.70 -22.80 2.74
C THR A 223 -14.01 -22.09 3.89
N LEU A 224 -13.99 -20.76 3.83
CA LEU A 224 -13.52 -19.87 4.88
C LEU A 224 -14.74 -19.25 5.58
N GLU A 225 -14.76 -19.31 6.92
CA GLU A 225 -15.77 -18.64 7.71
C GLU A 225 -15.09 -17.76 8.76
N TRP A 226 -15.58 -16.54 8.94
CA TRP A 226 -15.08 -15.64 9.96
C TRP A 226 -16.19 -14.76 10.51
N VAL A 227 -15.93 -14.12 11.64
CA VAL A 227 -16.85 -13.15 12.24
C VAL A 227 -16.22 -11.76 12.18
N TRP A 228 -16.97 -10.79 11.68
CA TRP A 228 -16.59 -9.40 11.71
C TRP A 228 -17.73 -8.54 12.27
N ASN A 229 -17.47 -7.82 13.36
CA ASN A 229 -18.48 -7.01 14.07
C ASN A 229 -19.83 -7.75 14.30
N GLY A 230 -19.74 -9.00 14.74
CA GLY A 230 -20.91 -9.82 15.04
C GLY A 230 -21.61 -10.45 13.84
N GLN A 231 -21.19 -10.14 12.61
CA GLN A 231 -21.70 -10.79 11.40
C GLN A 231 -20.85 -12.01 11.03
N ARG A 232 -21.48 -13.14 10.78
CA ARG A 232 -20.82 -14.29 10.17
C ARG A 232 -20.67 -14.06 8.67
N LEU A 233 -19.46 -14.24 8.18
CA LEU A 233 -19.12 -14.15 6.77
C LEU A 233 -18.61 -15.51 6.30
N ARG A 234 -18.86 -15.83 5.03
CA ARG A 234 -18.42 -17.09 4.41
C ARG A 234 -17.94 -16.80 2.99
N TYR A 235 -16.86 -17.45 2.63
CA TYR A 235 -16.38 -17.53 1.26
C TYR A 235 -16.09 -18.99 0.92
N THR A 236 -16.55 -19.46 -0.25
CA THR A 236 -16.21 -20.77 -0.79
C THR A 236 -15.34 -20.59 -2.01
N PHE A 237 -14.13 -21.11 -1.96
CA PHE A 237 -13.18 -21.05 -3.07
C PHE A 237 -13.66 -21.96 -4.19
N ARG A 238 -13.54 -21.44 -5.42
CA ARG A 238 -13.72 -22.19 -6.67
C ARG A 238 -12.53 -21.91 -7.58
N THR A 239 -12.02 -22.93 -8.25
CA THR A 239 -10.87 -22.78 -9.17
C THR A 239 -11.16 -21.73 -10.25
N GLU A 240 -12.40 -21.60 -10.71
CA GLU A 240 -12.81 -20.58 -11.67
C GLU A 240 -12.63 -19.13 -11.16
N HIS A 241 -12.64 -18.92 -9.83
CA HIS A 241 -12.39 -17.62 -9.23
C HIS A 241 -10.94 -17.14 -9.41
N THR A 242 -10.03 -18.00 -9.86
CA THR A 242 -8.62 -17.63 -10.10
C THR A 242 -8.42 -16.94 -11.45
N PHE A 243 -9.36 -17.06 -12.40
CA PHE A 243 -9.27 -16.48 -13.74
C PHE A 243 -7.93 -16.77 -14.46
N GLY A 244 -7.27 -17.87 -14.10
CA GLY A 244 -5.93 -18.22 -14.63
C GLY A 244 -4.83 -17.25 -14.21
N ALA A 245 -5.01 -16.51 -13.11
CA ALA A 245 -4.08 -15.46 -12.69
C ALA A 245 -2.66 -15.99 -12.42
N ARG A 246 -2.54 -17.20 -11.85
CA ARG A 246 -1.26 -17.79 -11.50
C ARG A 246 -0.32 -17.94 -12.71
N GLU A 247 -0.86 -18.32 -13.85
CA GLU A 247 -0.11 -18.52 -15.10
C GLU A 247 0.35 -17.21 -15.71
N LEU A 248 -0.28 -16.08 -15.35
CA LEU A 248 0.02 -14.75 -15.85
C LEU A 248 1.12 -14.04 -15.05
N ILE A 249 1.36 -14.48 -13.83
CA ILE A 249 2.30 -13.86 -12.90
C ILE A 249 3.74 -14.25 -13.25
N ASP A 250 4.62 -13.27 -13.36
CA ASP A 250 6.08 -13.41 -13.43
C ASP A 250 6.69 -13.31 -12.02
N HIS A 251 6.39 -12.24 -11.29
CA HIS A 251 6.80 -12.03 -9.91
C HIS A 251 5.61 -11.68 -9.01
N CYS A 252 5.60 -12.21 -7.79
CA CYS A 252 4.61 -11.90 -6.77
C CYS A 252 5.29 -11.83 -5.41
N HIS A 253 5.31 -10.67 -4.80
CA HIS A 253 6.01 -10.45 -3.53
C HIS A 253 5.15 -9.61 -2.58
N PRO A 254 5.08 -9.98 -1.28
CA PRO A 254 4.54 -9.10 -0.27
C PRO A 254 5.38 -7.82 -0.21
N ILE A 255 4.71 -6.69 -0.09
CA ILE A 255 5.36 -5.40 0.13
C ILE A 255 6.00 -5.41 1.53
N PRO A 256 7.31 -5.14 1.65
CA PRO A 256 7.99 -5.23 2.94
C PRO A 256 7.42 -4.27 3.98
N HIS A 257 7.26 -4.77 5.20
CA HIS A 257 6.95 -3.96 6.36
C HIS A 257 8.18 -3.14 6.76
N ILE A 258 8.03 -1.82 6.84
CA ILE A 258 9.12 -0.89 7.15
C ILE A 258 8.90 -0.08 8.42
N ARG A 259 7.92 -0.45 9.22
CA ARG A 259 7.55 0.23 10.47
C ARG A 259 8.73 0.44 11.41
N LEU A 260 9.64 -0.53 11.50
CA LEU A 260 10.82 -0.45 12.37
C LEU A 260 11.74 0.75 12.03
N TRP A 261 11.77 1.17 10.78
CA TRP A 261 12.62 2.29 10.31
C TRP A 261 11.86 3.60 10.18
N THR A 262 10.55 3.56 10.02
CA THR A 262 9.76 4.72 9.63
C THR A 262 8.67 5.10 10.63
N GLY A 263 8.28 4.18 11.52
CA GLY A 263 7.09 4.32 12.35
C GLY A 263 5.76 4.28 11.58
N LEU A 264 5.80 4.12 10.24
CA LEU A 264 4.61 4.08 9.40
C LEU A 264 3.81 2.79 9.66
N GLN A 265 2.48 2.90 9.62
CA GLN A 265 1.60 1.73 9.69
C GLN A 265 1.82 0.85 8.45
N ASP A 266 1.97 -0.45 8.68
CA ASP A 266 2.09 -1.45 7.62
C ASP A 266 0.72 -1.80 7.02
N SER A 267 0.75 -2.38 5.82
CA SER A 267 -0.40 -2.94 5.10
C SER A 267 -0.09 -4.34 4.61
N ASN A 268 -1.12 -5.14 4.39
CA ASN A 268 -1.03 -6.45 3.75
C ASN A 268 -1.19 -6.29 2.24
N ALA A 269 -0.21 -5.67 1.60
CA ALA A 269 -0.21 -5.42 0.17
C ALA A 269 0.81 -6.29 -0.55
N TYR A 270 0.53 -6.59 -1.81
CA TYR A 270 1.41 -7.34 -2.70
C TYR A 270 1.73 -6.54 -3.95
N TYR A 271 2.97 -6.63 -4.37
CA TYR A 271 3.38 -6.24 -5.71
C TYR A 271 3.39 -7.46 -6.62
N VAL A 272 2.79 -7.32 -7.79
CA VAL A 272 2.72 -8.34 -8.83
C VAL A 272 3.25 -7.77 -10.13
N LYS A 273 4.13 -8.53 -10.79
CA LYS A 273 4.57 -8.27 -12.15
C LYS A 273 4.06 -9.38 -13.07
N LEU A 274 3.48 -9.00 -14.19
CA LEU A 274 2.95 -9.93 -15.20
C LEU A 274 3.98 -10.23 -16.29
N LYS A 275 3.81 -11.40 -16.91
CA LYS A 275 4.61 -11.89 -18.05
C LYS A 275 4.52 -10.98 -19.27
#